data_ea672552b835cc016364abc417cc1076
#
_entry.id   ea672552b835cc016364abc417cc1076
#
_cell.length_a   1.000
_cell.length_b   1.000
_cell.length_c   1.000
_cell.angle_alpha   90.00
_cell.angle_beta   90.00
_cell.angle_gamma   90.00
#
_symmetry.space_group_name_H-M   'P 1'
#
loop_
_entity.id
_entity.type
_entity.pdbx_description
1 polymer ?
#
loop_
_entity_poly.entity_id
_entity_poly.type
_entity_poly.pdbx_seq_one_letter_code
_entity_poly.pdbx_strand_id
1 'polypeptide(L)'
;GFDVLSHGIESFTAKPFDQREYSDDPKLRPAYQGSNPISDIWATSTIKMVAENIVESTLGNNEIPREKMMLAASAAGVGFGNAGVHLPHGMSYAVSGNVKEFALAGYPEGKPLIPHGLSVIINAPAVFRFTAKTSPQRHLEAAKLLGVDVTNESSKNAGNLISNKLIDFIKKLGMPNGLRGLGYQES
;
A
#
# COMPACT_ATOMS: atom_id res chain seq x y z
N GLY A 1 -5.59 -1.44 8.36
CA GLY A 1 -4.20 -1.92 8.30
C GLY A 1 -3.65 -1.93 6.88
N PHE A 2 -4.32 -2.56 5.94
CA PHE A 2 -3.86 -2.63 4.54
C PHE A 2 -3.78 -1.27 3.86
N ASP A 3 -4.70 -0.38 4.14
CA ASP A 3 -4.67 0.99 3.65
C ASP A 3 -3.44 1.75 4.15
N VAL A 4 -3.16 1.64 5.43
CA VAL A 4 -1.97 2.23 6.07
C VAL A 4 -0.68 1.69 5.46
N LEU A 5 -0.62 0.38 5.18
CA LEU A 5 0.52 -0.25 4.51
C LEU A 5 0.72 0.30 3.09
N SER A 6 -0.37 0.41 2.35
CA SER A 6 -0.35 0.96 0.98
C SER A 6 0.11 2.42 0.99
N HIS A 7 -0.41 3.26 1.88
CA HIS A 7 0.05 4.64 2.07
C HIS A 7 1.57 4.72 2.28
N GLY A 8 2.12 3.89 3.17
CA GLY A 8 3.56 3.85 3.42
C GLY A 8 4.37 3.48 2.18
N ILE A 9 4.00 2.38 1.51
CA ILE A 9 4.76 1.90 0.34
C ILE A 9 4.60 2.85 -0.85
N GLU A 10 3.39 3.36 -1.11
CA GLU A 10 3.13 4.28 -2.22
C GLU A 10 3.86 5.61 -2.02
N SER A 11 3.78 6.19 -0.82
CA SER A 11 4.53 7.40 -0.46
C SER A 11 6.02 7.21 -0.67
N PHE A 12 6.57 6.09 -0.19
CA PHE A 12 8.00 5.78 -0.31
C PHE A 12 8.43 5.53 -1.76
N THR A 13 7.60 4.90 -2.58
CA THR A 13 7.92 4.55 -3.98
C THR A 13 7.39 5.55 -5.01
N ALA A 14 6.76 6.64 -4.58
CA ALA A 14 6.31 7.71 -5.46
C ALA A 14 7.48 8.31 -6.25
N LYS A 15 7.18 8.88 -7.43
CA LYS A 15 8.21 9.60 -8.21
C LYS A 15 8.87 10.67 -7.35
N PRO A 16 10.20 10.68 -7.23
CA PRO A 16 10.91 11.64 -6.38
C PRO A 16 10.62 13.09 -6.72
N PHE A 17 10.61 13.97 -5.71
CA PHE A 17 10.28 15.37 -5.83
C PHE A 17 11.23 16.11 -6.79
N ASP A 18 12.51 15.75 -6.81
CA ASP A 18 13.57 16.31 -7.63
C ASP A 18 13.57 15.79 -9.08
N GLN A 19 12.75 14.79 -9.39
CA GLN A 19 12.58 14.24 -10.74
C GLN A 19 11.26 14.68 -11.39
N ARG A 20 10.50 15.55 -10.75
CA ARG A 20 9.26 16.11 -11.31
C ARG A 20 9.58 17.28 -12.22
N GLU A 21 8.78 17.43 -13.27
CA GLU A 21 8.85 18.61 -14.11
C GLU A 21 8.43 19.85 -13.31
N TYR A 22 9.22 20.89 -13.41
CA TYR A 22 8.88 22.18 -12.82
C TYR A 22 7.82 22.88 -13.68
N SER A 23 6.83 23.49 -13.04
CA SER A 23 5.88 24.38 -13.70
C SER A 23 6.02 25.80 -13.15
N ASP A 24 6.21 26.76 -14.03
CA ASP A 24 6.25 28.19 -13.68
C ASP A 24 4.88 28.66 -13.18
N ASP A 25 3.79 28.15 -13.77
CA ASP A 25 2.43 28.41 -13.28
C ASP A 25 2.10 27.62 -12.01
N PRO A 26 1.90 28.30 -10.87
CA PRO A 26 1.53 27.64 -9.62
C PRO A 26 0.23 26.81 -9.70
N LYS A 27 -0.69 27.17 -10.59
CA LYS A 27 -1.95 26.45 -10.78
C LYS A 27 -1.78 25.08 -11.41
N LEU A 28 -0.67 24.86 -12.13
CA LEU A 28 -0.34 23.59 -12.77
C LEU A 28 0.56 22.71 -11.89
N ARG A 29 0.99 23.20 -10.74
CA ARG A 29 1.81 22.41 -9.81
C ARG A 29 0.97 21.33 -9.16
N PRO A 30 1.47 20.09 -9.06
CA PRO A 30 0.75 19.04 -8.39
C PRO A 30 0.60 19.34 -6.89
N ALA A 31 -0.52 18.90 -6.28
CA ALA A 31 -0.75 19.04 -4.85
C ALA A 31 0.25 18.23 -4.01
N TYR A 32 0.77 17.12 -4.57
CA TYR A 32 1.71 16.23 -3.90
C TYR A 32 3.12 16.40 -4.45
N GLN A 33 4.10 16.36 -3.55
CA GLN A 33 5.50 16.60 -3.92
C GLN A 33 6.20 15.35 -4.50
N GLY A 34 5.70 14.15 -4.26
CA GLY A 34 6.42 12.91 -4.52
C GLY A 34 7.26 12.48 -3.31
N SER A 35 7.96 11.36 -3.44
CA SER A 35 8.84 10.90 -2.37
C SER A 35 9.93 11.94 -2.10
N ASN A 36 10.19 12.20 -0.84
CA ASN A 36 11.13 13.22 -0.38
C ASN A 36 11.65 12.87 1.02
N PRO A 37 12.78 13.45 1.45
CA PRO A 37 13.41 13.07 2.72
C PRO A 37 12.51 13.21 3.96
N ILE A 38 11.61 14.18 3.97
CA ILE A 38 10.69 14.38 5.11
C ILE A 38 9.61 13.30 5.13
N SER A 39 8.97 13.04 3.99
CA SER A 39 7.96 11.98 3.89
C SER A 39 8.54 10.60 4.12
N ASP A 40 9.79 10.36 3.72
CA ASP A 40 10.47 9.08 3.88
C ASP A 40 10.66 8.69 5.35
N ILE A 41 10.88 9.64 6.26
CA ILE A 41 10.95 9.39 7.70
C ILE A 41 9.66 8.69 8.18
N TRP A 42 8.52 9.20 7.77
CA TRP A 42 7.22 8.68 8.16
C TRP A 42 6.83 7.41 7.40
N ALA A 43 7.11 7.37 6.11
CA ALA A 43 6.81 6.22 5.26
C ALA A 43 7.59 4.98 5.69
N THR A 44 8.90 5.10 5.94
CA THR A 44 9.73 3.98 6.40
C THR A 44 9.29 3.45 7.77
N SER A 45 8.98 4.37 8.71
CA SER A 45 8.43 4.00 10.01
C SER A 45 7.09 3.29 9.89
N THR A 46 6.19 3.80 9.03
CA THR A 46 4.89 3.20 8.75
C THR A 46 5.02 1.79 8.21
N ILE A 47 5.80 1.58 7.13
CA ILE A 47 5.95 0.26 6.51
C ILE A 47 6.43 -0.76 7.54
N LYS A 48 7.46 -0.41 8.31
CA LYS A 48 8.03 -1.29 9.32
C LYS A 48 7.03 -1.63 10.42
N MET A 49 6.40 -0.62 11.03
CA MET A 49 5.40 -0.84 12.10
C MET A 49 4.23 -1.70 11.62
N VAL A 50 3.71 -1.46 10.41
CA VAL A 50 2.62 -2.26 9.88
C VAL A 50 3.07 -3.69 9.58
N ALA A 51 4.21 -3.88 8.95
CA ALA A 51 4.74 -5.21 8.62
C ALA A 51 4.93 -6.10 9.86
N GLU A 52 5.36 -5.51 10.97
CA GLU A 52 5.60 -6.19 12.25
C GLU A 52 4.30 -6.48 13.02
N ASN A 53 3.24 -5.70 12.83
CA ASN A 53 2.08 -5.72 13.73
C ASN A 53 0.74 -6.07 13.07
N ILE A 54 0.61 -6.02 11.74
CA ILE A 54 -0.70 -6.17 11.06
C ILE A 54 -1.39 -7.50 11.35
N VAL A 55 -0.64 -8.60 11.40
CA VAL A 55 -1.21 -9.93 11.63
C VAL A 55 -1.67 -10.05 13.08
N GLU A 56 -0.81 -9.74 14.03
CA GLU A 56 -1.12 -9.86 15.46
C GLU A 56 -2.21 -8.86 15.90
N SER A 57 -2.21 -7.64 15.36
CA SER A 57 -3.26 -6.67 15.64
C SER A 57 -4.66 -7.10 15.17
N THR A 58 -4.72 -7.97 14.16
CA THR A 58 -5.97 -8.44 13.55
C THR A 58 -6.45 -9.75 14.17
N LEU A 59 -5.54 -10.72 14.36
CA LEU A 59 -5.87 -12.08 14.78
C LEU A 59 -5.59 -12.34 16.26
N GLY A 60 -4.71 -11.54 16.87
CA GLY A 60 -4.33 -11.68 18.28
C GLY A 60 -5.23 -10.90 19.22
N ASN A 61 -5.04 -11.18 20.52
CA ASN A 61 -5.75 -10.49 21.60
C ASN A 61 -4.89 -9.45 22.34
N ASN A 62 -3.67 -9.19 21.86
CA ASN A 62 -2.76 -8.23 22.46
C ASN A 62 -3.07 -6.81 21.98
N GLU A 63 -3.16 -5.85 22.88
CA GLU A 63 -3.43 -4.45 22.56
C GLU A 63 -2.21 -3.72 21.98
N ILE A 64 -1.00 -4.10 22.35
CA ILE A 64 0.23 -3.43 21.89
C ILE A 64 0.35 -3.37 20.35
N PRO A 65 0.13 -4.45 19.59
CA PRO A 65 0.09 -4.37 18.13
C PRO A 65 -0.99 -3.41 17.60
N ARG A 66 -2.14 -3.30 18.26
CA ARG A 66 -3.20 -2.35 17.87
C ARG A 66 -2.79 -0.90 18.09
N GLU A 67 -2.14 -0.60 19.21
CA GLU A 67 -1.56 0.72 19.48
C GLU A 67 -0.50 1.09 18.43
N LYS A 68 0.38 0.14 18.07
CA LYS A 68 1.36 0.33 16.99
C LYS A 68 0.71 0.61 15.64
N MET A 69 -0.39 -0.08 15.32
CA MET A 69 -1.15 0.17 14.10
C MET A 69 -1.82 1.55 14.08
N MET A 70 -2.31 2.06 15.23
CA MET A 70 -2.84 3.42 15.33
C MET A 70 -1.75 4.47 15.13
N LEU A 71 -0.58 4.27 15.73
CA LEU A 71 0.57 5.15 15.52
C LEU A 71 1.03 5.12 14.05
N ALA A 72 1.08 3.93 13.44
CA ALA A 72 1.43 3.77 12.04
C ALA A 72 0.44 4.50 11.13
N ALA A 73 -0.86 4.47 11.44
CA ALA A 73 -1.88 5.20 10.67
C ALA A 73 -1.66 6.72 10.72
N SER A 74 -1.31 7.26 11.88
CA SER A 74 -0.97 8.68 12.02
C SER A 74 0.30 9.05 11.24
N ALA A 75 1.35 8.23 11.36
CA ALA A 75 2.61 8.41 10.64
C ALA A 75 2.39 8.34 9.11
N ALA A 76 1.57 7.40 8.65
CA ALA A 76 1.19 7.30 7.23
C ALA A 76 0.57 8.60 6.72
N GLY A 77 -0.37 9.17 7.50
CA GLY A 77 -1.05 10.43 7.15
C GLY A 77 -0.06 11.58 6.94
N VAL A 78 0.97 11.69 7.77
CA VAL A 78 2.02 12.71 7.62
C VAL A 78 2.87 12.42 6.36
N GLY A 79 3.24 11.17 6.13
CA GLY A 79 4.08 10.77 4.98
C GLY A 79 3.39 11.00 3.65
N PHE A 80 2.23 10.37 3.42
CA PHE A 80 1.55 10.45 2.13
C PHE A 80 0.85 11.80 1.90
N GLY A 81 0.49 12.51 2.97
CA GLY A 81 -0.13 13.84 2.85
C GLY A 81 0.77 14.84 2.11
N ASN A 82 2.08 14.63 2.12
CA ASN A 82 3.04 15.42 1.36
C ASN A 82 3.52 14.70 0.08
N ALA A 83 3.91 13.44 0.17
CA ALA A 83 4.42 12.67 -0.98
C ALA A 83 3.35 12.26 -1.99
N GLY A 84 2.12 12.03 -1.52
CA GLY A 84 1.02 11.49 -2.30
C GLY A 84 0.99 9.96 -2.31
N VAL A 85 -0.05 9.46 -2.97
CA VAL A 85 -0.26 8.04 -3.31
C VAL A 85 -0.29 7.89 -4.83
N HIS A 86 -0.36 6.65 -5.33
CA HIS A 86 -0.32 6.45 -6.78
C HIS A 86 -1.29 5.34 -7.26
N LEU A 87 -0.83 4.38 -8.06
CA LEU A 87 -1.70 3.47 -8.79
C LEU A 87 -2.60 2.58 -7.91
N PRO A 88 -2.16 1.99 -6.79
CA PRO A 88 -3.05 1.18 -5.96
C PRO A 88 -4.28 1.95 -5.51
N HIS A 89 -4.09 3.18 -5.03
CA HIS A 89 -5.20 4.07 -4.66
C HIS A 89 -6.00 4.51 -5.88
N GLY A 90 -5.34 4.93 -6.97
CA GLY A 90 -6.02 5.33 -8.20
C GLY A 90 -6.94 4.23 -8.76
N MET A 91 -6.50 2.98 -8.74
CA MET A 91 -7.29 1.83 -9.19
C MET A 91 -8.41 1.46 -8.20
N SER A 92 -8.24 1.74 -6.92
CA SER A 92 -9.19 1.35 -5.86
C SER A 92 -10.59 1.93 -6.08
N TYR A 93 -10.69 3.12 -6.66
CA TYR A 93 -11.98 3.78 -6.93
C TYR A 93 -12.81 2.98 -7.94
N ALA A 94 -12.19 2.46 -9.00
CA ALA A 94 -12.86 1.61 -9.97
C ALA A 94 -13.24 0.27 -9.33
N VAL A 95 -12.39 -0.30 -8.49
CA VAL A 95 -12.66 -1.56 -7.78
C VAL A 95 -13.84 -1.41 -6.84
N SER A 96 -13.84 -0.40 -5.97
CA SER A 96 -14.95 -0.21 -5.03
C SER A 96 -16.23 0.30 -5.69
N GLY A 97 -16.11 1.15 -6.73
CA GLY A 97 -17.26 1.76 -7.42
C GLY A 97 -18.05 0.81 -8.32
N ASN A 98 -17.44 -0.28 -8.78
CA ASN A 98 -18.08 -1.26 -9.63
C ASN A 98 -18.45 -2.57 -8.91
N VAL A 99 -18.42 -2.60 -7.57
CA VAL A 99 -18.82 -3.77 -6.80
C VAL A 99 -20.27 -4.17 -7.11
N LYS A 100 -20.51 -5.48 -7.32
CA LYS A 100 -21.85 -6.00 -7.64
C LYS A 100 -22.45 -6.80 -6.49
N GLU A 101 -21.72 -7.76 -5.96
CA GLU A 101 -22.25 -8.74 -5.01
C GLU A 101 -21.34 -8.95 -3.79
N PHE A 102 -20.09 -8.49 -3.85
CA PHE A 102 -19.14 -8.72 -2.76
C PHE A 102 -19.57 -8.01 -1.48
N ALA A 103 -19.61 -8.74 -0.38
CA ALA A 103 -19.77 -8.22 0.97
C ALA A 103 -18.76 -8.88 1.90
N LEU A 104 -18.15 -8.10 2.78
CA LEU A 104 -17.20 -8.61 3.76
C LEU A 104 -17.91 -8.79 5.10
N ALA A 105 -17.66 -9.93 5.77
CA ALA A 105 -18.20 -10.21 7.10
C ALA A 105 -17.85 -9.07 8.10
N GLY A 106 -18.81 -8.69 8.94
CA GLY A 106 -18.65 -7.60 9.90
C GLY A 106 -18.98 -6.21 9.34
N TYR A 107 -19.38 -6.10 8.07
CA TYR A 107 -19.92 -4.89 7.46
C TYR A 107 -21.45 -4.99 7.32
N PRO A 108 -22.17 -3.86 7.10
CA PRO A 108 -23.62 -3.85 7.01
C PRO A 108 -24.15 -4.86 5.99
N GLU A 109 -25.09 -5.70 6.42
CA GLU A 109 -25.71 -6.72 5.57
C GLU A 109 -26.57 -6.08 4.45
N GLY A 110 -26.70 -6.79 3.35
CA GLY A 110 -27.64 -6.46 2.27
C GLY A 110 -27.16 -5.38 1.29
N LYS A 111 -25.94 -4.87 1.45
CA LYS A 111 -25.33 -3.94 0.48
C LYS A 111 -23.98 -4.44 0.01
N PRO A 112 -23.75 -4.58 -1.31
CA PRO A 112 -22.42 -4.85 -1.83
C PRO A 112 -21.44 -3.76 -1.40
N LEU A 113 -20.31 -4.16 -0.83
CA LEU A 113 -19.30 -3.23 -0.34
C LEU A 113 -17.91 -3.89 -0.38
N ILE A 114 -16.97 -3.20 -0.98
CA ILE A 114 -15.54 -3.49 -0.84
C ILE A 114 -14.94 -2.38 0.03
N PRO A 115 -14.49 -2.70 1.26
CA PRO A 115 -13.85 -1.71 2.12
C PRO A 115 -12.65 -1.06 1.44
N HIS A 116 -12.43 0.24 1.67
CA HIS A 116 -11.39 1.02 0.98
C HIS A 116 -10.02 0.35 1.02
N GLY A 117 -9.51 0.02 2.19
CA GLY A 117 -8.20 -0.64 2.31
C GLY A 117 -8.10 -1.98 1.58
N LEU A 118 -9.20 -2.72 1.42
CA LEU A 118 -9.24 -3.93 0.60
C LEU A 118 -9.19 -3.59 -0.89
N SER A 119 -9.94 -2.59 -1.35
CA SER A 119 -9.92 -2.16 -2.75
C SER A 119 -8.56 -1.62 -3.19
N VAL A 120 -7.79 -1.06 -2.26
CA VAL A 120 -6.41 -0.61 -2.51
C VAL A 120 -5.44 -1.79 -2.57
N ILE A 121 -5.41 -2.61 -1.51
CA ILE A 121 -4.39 -3.66 -1.38
C ILE A 121 -4.50 -4.75 -2.44
N ILE A 122 -5.69 -5.00 -2.96
CA ILE A 122 -5.92 -6.03 -3.99
C ILE A 122 -5.16 -5.74 -5.29
N ASN A 123 -4.92 -4.47 -5.59
CA ASN A 123 -4.17 -4.00 -6.76
C ASN A 123 -2.66 -3.97 -6.51
N ALA A 124 -2.25 -3.73 -5.27
CA ALA A 124 -0.88 -3.44 -4.88
C ALA A 124 0.16 -4.48 -5.34
N PRO A 125 -0.09 -5.81 -5.24
CA PRO A 125 0.87 -6.81 -5.72
C PRO A 125 1.22 -6.69 -7.20
N ALA A 126 0.23 -6.42 -8.06
CA ALA A 126 0.44 -6.24 -9.49
C ALA A 126 1.11 -4.90 -9.80
N VAL A 127 0.67 -3.85 -9.12
CA VAL A 127 1.21 -2.50 -9.29
C VAL A 127 2.69 -2.45 -8.91
N PHE A 128 3.10 -2.99 -7.76
CA PHE A 128 4.51 -2.91 -7.36
C PHE A 128 5.43 -3.74 -8.25
N ARG A 129 4.95 -4.85 -8.85
CA ARG A 129 5.69 -5.53 -9.93
C ARG A 129 5.89 -4.63 -11.16
N PHE A 130 4.88 -3.85 -11.49
CA PHE A 130 4.94 -2.94 -12.62
C PHE A 130 5.85 -1.73 -12.35
N THR A 131 5.67 -1.06 -11.22
CA THR A 131 6.37 0.19 -10.87
C THR A 131 7.83 -0.03 -10.45
N ALA A 132 8.20 -1.20 -9.96
CA ALA A 132 9.57 -1.50 -9.53
C ALA A 132 10.62 -1.25 -10.62
N LYS A 133 10.23 -1.32 -11.88
CA LYS A 133 11.14 -1.05 -13.03
C LYS A 133 11.61 0.40 -13.08
N THR A 134 10.83 1.35 -12.54
CA THR A 134 11.16 2.78 -12.58
C THR A 134 12.11 3.20 -11.46
N SER A 135 12.06 2.53 -10.31
CA SER A 135 12.92 2.82 -9.16
C SER A 135 13.28 1.53 -8.39
N PRO A 136 14.08 0.61 -8.99
CA PRO A 136 14.32 -0.73 -8.45
C PRO A 136 14.92 -0.73 -7.05
N GLN A 137 15.84 0.21 -6.76
CA GLN A 137 16.50 0.28 -5.44
C GLN A 137 15.52 0.70 -4.34
N ARG A 138 14.65 1.67 -4.60
CA ARG A 138 13.63 2.07 -3.62
C ARG A 138 12.62 0.96 -3.35
N HIS A 139 12.26 0.20 -4.38
CA HIS A 139 11.40 -0.98 -4.19
C HIS A 139 12.11 -2.09 -3.41
N LEU A 140 13.41 -2.30 -3.62
CA LEU A 140 14.18 -3.27 -2.84
C LEU A 140 14.27 -2.86 -1.36
N GLU A 141 14.47 -1.58 -1.09
CA GLU A 141 14.44 -1.04 0.26
C GLU A 141 13.05 -1.18 0.90
N ALA A 142 11.97 -0.91 0.16
CA ALA A 142 10.61 -1.15 0.63
C ALA A 142 10.38 -2.63 0.98
N ALA A 143 10.89 -3.57 0.18
CA ALA A 143 10.84 -4.99 0.49
C ALA A 143 11.57 -5.33 1.81
N LYS A 144 12.75 -4.74 2.02
CA LYS A 144 13.50 -4.88 3.28
C LYS A 144 12.70 -4.34 4.47
N LEU A 145 12.07 -3.17 4.34
CA LEU A 145 11.22 -2.59 5.39
C LEU A 145 10.00 -3.46 5.71
N LEU A 146 9.49 -4.21 4.73
CA LEU A 146 8.44 -5.22 4.90
C LEU A 146 8.92 -6.48 5.62
N GLY A 147 10.20 -6.57 5.99
CA GLY A 147 10.79 -7.74 6.65
C GLY A 147 11.20 -8.87 5.69
N VAL A 148 11.40 -8.57 4.41
CA VAL A 148 11.96 -9.53 3.45
C VAL A 148 13.48 -9.52 3.56
N ASP A 149 14.10 -10.70 3.61
CA ASP A 149 15.55 -10.80 3.48
C ASP A 149 15.96 -10.48 2.04
N VAL A 150 16.73 -9.42 1.88
CA VAL A 150 17.21 -8.93 0.57
C VAL A 150 18.72 -9.09 0.38
N THR A 151 19.41 -9.80 1.27
CA THR A 151 20.87 -9.88 1.32
C THR A 151 21.50 -10.35 0.00
N ASN A 152 20.86 -11.29 -0.70
CA ASN A 152 21.33 -11.85 -1.96
C ASN A 152 20.39 -11.53 -3.14
N GLU A 153 19.50 -10.54 -2.97
CA GLU A 153 18.51 -10.23 -3.97
C GLU A 153 18.95 -9.12 -4.92
N SER A 154 18.61 -9.29 -6.17
CA SER A 154 18.78 -8.22 -7.17
C SER A 154 17.62 -7.21 -7.07
N SER A 155 17.91 -5.93 -7.20
CA SER A 155 16.89 -4.90 -7.29
C SER A 155 15.90 -5.11 -8.45
N LYS A 156 16.28 -5.86 -9.48
CA LYS A 156 15.37 -6.26 -10.57
C LYS A 156 14.22 -7.15 -10.07
N ASN A 157 14.44 -7.88 -8.97
CA ASN A 157 13.43 -8.75 -8.35
C ASN A 157 12.55 -8.02 -7.30
N ALA A 158 12.84 -6.77 -6.99
CA ALA A 158 12.19 -6.03 -5.90
C ALA A 158 10.66 -6.03 -5.97
N GLY A 159 10.11 -5.87 -7.18
CA GLY A 159 8.65 -5.90 -7.39
C GLY A 159 8.01 -7.24 -7.02
N ASN A 160 8.67 -8.36 -7.31
CA ASN A 160 8.20 -9.68 -6.90
C ASN A 160 8.31 -9.87 -5.38
N LEU A 161 9.37 -9.39 -4.76
CA LEU A 161 9.57 -9.47 -3.32
C LEU A 161 8.44 -8.74 -2.56
N ILE A 162 8.14 -7.50 -2.93
CA ILE A 162 7.01 -6.75 -2.35
C ILE A 162 5.70 -7.49 -2.61
N SER A 163 5.44 -7.85 -3.87
CA SER A 163 4.21 -8.53 -4.27
C SER A 163 3.95 -9.80 -3.46
N ASN A 164 4.96 -10.67 -3.33
CA ASN A 164 4.84 -11.93 -2.61
C ASN A 164 4.57 -11.69 -1.11
N LYS A 165 5.22 -10.69 -0.52
CA LYS A 165 4.99 -10.33 0.89
C LYS A 165 3.58 -9.79 1.12
N LEU A 166 3.06 -8.97 0.22
CA LEU A 166 1.68 -8.48 0.31
C LEU A 166 0.66 -9.61 0.15
N ILE A 167 0.88 -10.53 -0.79
CA ILE A 167 0.05 -11.72 -0.96
C ILE A 167 0.08 -12.61 0.28
N ASP A 168 1.23 -12.75 0.94
CA ASP A 168 1.35 -13.48 2.20
C ASP A 168 0.47 -12.85 3.30
N PHE A 169 0.53 -11.52 3.46
CA PHE A 169 -0.35 -10.82 4.41
C PHE A 169 -1.84 -10.97 4.07
N ILE A 170 -2.22 -10.82 2.80
CA ILE A 170 -3.60 -10.99 2.33
C ILE A 170 -4.11 -12.38 2.69
N LYS A 171 -3.32 -13.43 2.43
CA LYS A 171 -3.66 -14.82 2.74
C LYS A 171 -3.74 -15.06 4.25
N LYS A 172 -2.76 -14.62 5.03
CA LYS A 172 -2.74 -14.79 6.49
C LYS A 172 -3.94 -14.16 7.18
N LEU A 173 -4.44 -13.06 6.64
CA LEU A 173 -5.61 -12.35 7.16
C LEU A 173 -6.93 -12.83 6.57
N GLY A 174 -6.92 -13.90 5.78
CA GLY A 174 -8.13 -14.50 5.20
C GLY A 174 -8.84 -13.60 4.19
N MET A 175 -8.14 -12.63 3.62
CA MET A 175 -8.73 -11.72 2.64
C MET A 175 -8.71 -12.30 1.22
N PRO A 176 -9.66 -11.93 0.36
CA PRO A 176 -9.65 -12.31 -1.07
C PRO A 176 -8.31 -11.92 -1.73
N ASN A 177 -7.82 -12.76 -2.62
CA ASN A 177 -6.62 -12.49 -3.40
C ASN A 177 -6.96 -12.26 -4.87
N GLY A 178 -6.77 -11.01 -5.34
CA GLY A 178 -7.07 -10.60 -6.69
C GLY A 178 -8.55 -10.27 -6.95
N LEU A 179 -8.81 -9.63 -8.08
CA LEU A 179 -10.15 -9.15 -8.44
C LEU A 179 -11.19 -10.27 -8.57
N ARG A 180 -10.77 -11.48 -8.99
CA ARG A 180 -11.68 -12.64 -9.05
C ARG A 180 -12.25 -13.00 -7.68
N GLY A 181 -11.45 -12.86 -6.61
CA GLY A 181 -11.91 -13.08 -5.24
C GLY A 181 -12.97 -12.06 -4.76
N LEU A 182 -13.12 -10.95 -5.46
CA LEU A 182 -14.15 -9.93 -5.25
C LEU A 182 -15.35 -10.08 -6.20
N GLY A 183 -15.40 -11.16 -7.00
CA GLY A 183 -16.48 -11.43 -7.93
C GLY A 183 -16.32 -10.81 -9.32
N TYR A 184 -15.18 -10.17 -9.63
CA TYR A 184 -14.90 -9.67 -10.97
C TYR A 184 -14.51 -10.80 -11.92
N GLN A 185 -15.04 -10.75 -13.14
CA GLN A 185 -14.74 -11.71 -14.20
C GLN A 185 -14.00 -11.00 -15.35
N GLU A 186 -13.24 -11.79 -16.11
CA GLU A 186 -12.69 -11.32 -17.39
C GLU A 186 -13.82 -11.09 -18.37
N SER A 187 -13.82 -9.93 -19.03
CA SER A 187 -14.77 -9.57 -20.08
C SER A 187 -14.38 -10.20 -21.42
#